data_caafe308842c4eee2b94bcacbc6b3ccf
#
_entry.id   caafe308842c4eee2b94bcacbc6b3ccf
#
_cell.length_a   1.000
_cell.length_b   1.000
_cell.length_c   1.000
_cell.angle_alpha   90.00
_cell.angle_beta   90.00
_cell.angle_gamma   90.00
#
_symmetry.space_group_name_H-M   'P 1'
#
loop_
_entity.id
_entity.type
_entity.pdbx_description
1 polymer ?
#
loop_
_entity_poly.entity_id
_entity_poly.type
_entity_poly.pdbx_seq_one_letter_code
_entity_poly.pdbx_strand_id
1 'polypeptide(L)'
;MIRASRYMVLLYASMAGVPAMIFLRVVFGILGMSLLQNAAGFLAGLGLVVFGIVGFIEVYMHPQNKRMEQVKEETDETRTLSPDAKKDTIVMRVSRFVGGSKGIEMRDYKVKVSKFTTVLEALLMIKETQDSTLSVRYSCRMGICGSCGVVVNGKPSLACELNAEKTAVDGCVKVEQMKAHPLLKDLVTDFDDFFAKHKAIRPGLYRKDSKEKYAAEKEYKQSQDELNKFLPYSYCIMCGLCLDACPISNSNAEFLGPQALSQAYRYYADSRDQDGKKRLFDVDELKGIWGCEFAGACSHVCPKGVDPASAIQLLKNEAAKSILEKGE
;
A
#
# COMPACT_ATOMS: atom_id res chain seq x y z
N MET A 1 18.39 5.06 -32.37
CA MET A 1 17.83 5.73 -33.57
C MET A 1 17.69 4.84 -34.81
N ILE A 2 18.45 3.75 -34.99
CA ILE A 2 18.42 2.90 -36.23
C ILE A 2 17.21 1.93 -36.29
N ARG A 3 16.54 1.61 -35.17
CA ARG A 3 15.38 0.68 -35.14
C ARG A 3 14.04 1.32 -35.55
N ALA A 4 13.84 2.61 -35.30
CA ALA A 4 12.62 3.30 -35.70
C ALA A 4 12.48 3.41 -37.23
N SER A 5 13.60 3.46 -37.97
CA SER A 5 13.62 3.55 -39.42
C SER A 5 13.11 2.27 -40.11
N ARG A 6 13.38 1.07 -39.55
CA ARG A 6 12.92 -0.21 -40.13
C ARG A 6 11.41 -0.41 -39.98
N TYR A 7 10.82 0.04 -38.88
CA TYR A 7 9.38 -0.01 -38.67
C TYR A 7 8.62 0.95 -39.60
N MET A 8 9.16 2.14 -39.82
CA MET A 8 8.61 3.09 -40.77
C MET A 8 8.66 2.57 -42.19
N VAL A 9 9.72 1.91 -42.61
CA VAL A 9 9.85 1.32 -43.96
C VAL A 9 8.86 0.17 -44.15
N LEU A 10 8.65 -0.70 -43.15
CA LEU A 10 7.64 -1.77 -43.24
C LEU A 10 6.21 -1.24 -43.22
N LEU A 11 5.90 -0.20 -42.45
CA LEU A 11 4.61 0.48 -42.46
C LEU A 11 4.34 1.14 -43.83
N TYR A 12 5.33 1.83 -44.41
CA TYR A 12 5.22 2.41 -45.75
C TYR A 12 5.08 1.37 -46.84
N ALA A 13 5.77 0.22 -46.79
CA ALA A 13 5.65 -0.87 -47.72
C ALA A 13 4.26 -1.51 -47.66
N SER A 14 3.65 -1.64 -46.46
CA SER A 14 2.29 -2.16 -46.30
C SER A 14 1.22 -1.18 -46.76
N MET A 15 1.40 0.12 -46.52
CA MET A 15 0.48 1.16 -47.00
C MET A 15 0.54 1.35 -48.51
N ALA A 16 1.68 1.06 -49.19
CA ALA A 16 1.81 1.08 -50.61
C ALA A 16 1.17 -0.15 -51.28
N GLY A 17 1.16 -1.32 -50.65
CA GLY A 17 0.54 -2.55 -51.15
C GLY A 17 -0.99 -2.51 -51.19
N VAL A 18 -1.64 -1.87 -50.25
CA VAL A 18 -3.11 -1.77 -50.19
C VAL A 18 -3.68 -0.94 -51.35
N PRO A 19 -3.16 0.25 -51.69
CA PRO A 19 -3.62 0.99 -52.87
C PRO A 19 -3.43 0.24 -54.18
N ALA A 20 -2.29 -0.48 -54.36
CA ALA A 20 -2.03 -1.27 -55.56
C ALA A 20 -3.05 -2.41 -55.73
N MET A 21 -3.43 -3.09 -54.69
CA MET A 21 -4.44 -4.15 -54.71
C MET A 21 -5.85 -3.62 -54.97
N ILE A 22 -6.21 -2.46 -54.43
CA ILE A 22 -7.47 -1.77 -54.71
C ILE A 22 -7.50 -1.33 -56.18
N PHE A 23 -6.40 -0.80 -56.68
CA PHE A 23 -6.27 -0.41 -58.09
C PHE A 23 -6.43 -1.62 -59.02
N LEU A 24 -5.79 -2.76 -58.73
CA LEU A 24 -5.96 -4.01 -59.49
C LEU A 24 -7.42 -4.47 -59.50
N ARG A 25 -8.13 -4.39 -58.40
CA ARG A 25 -9.53 -4.75 -58.27
C ARG A 25 -10.44 -3.88 -59.16
N VAL A 26 -10.17 -2.60 -59.23
CA VAL A 26 -10.90 -1.66 -60.11
C VAL A 26 -10.61 -1.95 -61.56
N VAL A 27 -9.34 -2.18 -61.92
CA VAL A 27 -8.94 -2.48 -63.32
C VAL A 27 -9.57 -3.79 -63.80
N PHE A 28 -9.56 -4.87 -63.02
CA PHE A 28 -10.21 -6.14 -63.36
C PHE A 28 -11.74 -6.02 -63.41
N GLY A 29 -12.35 -5.15 -62.59
CA GLY A 29 -13.77 -4.83 -62.68
C GLY A 29 -14.13 -4.15 -63.98
N ILE A 30 -13.36 -3.22 -64.51
CA ILE A 30 -13.54 -2.52 -65.75
C ILE A 30 -13.39 -3.49 -66.98
N LEU A 31 -12.49 -4.47 -66.82
CA LEU A 31 -12.25 -5.48 -67.88
C LEU A 31 -13.27 -6.64 -67.92
N GLY A 32 -14.28 -6.64 -67.02
CA GLY A 32 -15.31 -7.66 -66.93
C GLY A 32 -14.83 -9.04 -66.41
N MET A 33 -13.63 -9.13 -65.81
CA MET A 33 -13.02 -10.38 -65.35
C MET A 33 -13.43 -10.68 -63.91
N SER A 34 -14.70 -11.00 -63.67
CA SER A 34 -15.27 -11.16 -62.32
C SER A 34 -14.60 -12.24 -61.47
N LEU A 35 -14.09 -13.30 -62.05
CA LEU A 35 -13.42 -14.40 -61.34
C LEU A 35 -12.06 -13.97 -60.78
N LEU A 36 -11.29 -13.21 -61.57
CA LEU A 36 -10.00 -12.65 -61.17
C LEU A 36 -10.16 -11.53 -60.12
N GLN A 37 -11.23 -10.76 -60.21
CA GLN A 37 -11.57 -9.72 -59.25
C GLN A 37 -11.87 -10.32 -57.85
N ASN A 38 -12.60 -11.44 -57.81
CA ASN A 38 -12.90 -12.14 -56.56
C ASN A 38 -11.64 -12.80 -55.95
N ALA A 39 -10.78 -13.42 -56.77
CA ALA A 39 -9.52 -13.98 -56.35
C ALA A 39 -8.56 -12.91 -55.80
N ALA A 40 -8.45 -11.77 -56.48
CA ALA A 40 -7.63 -10.65 -56.01
C ALA A 40 -8.15 -10.06 -54.70
N GLY A 41 -9.48 -9.97 -54.53
CA GLY A 41 -10.10 -9.53 -53.26
C GLY A 41 -9.86 -10.50 -52.11
N PHE A 42 -9.91 -11.81 -52.37
CA PHE A 42 -9.64 -12.84 -51.39
C PHE A 42 -8.16 -12.83 -50.92
N LEU A 43 -7.22 -12.74 -51.87
CA LEU A 43 -5.79 -12.64 -51.57
C LEU A 43 -5.44 -11.36 -50.82
N ALA A 44 -6.09 -10.24 -51.14
CA ALA A 44 -5.91 -8.99 -50.39
C ALA A 44 -6.42 -9.09 -48.94
N GLY A 45 -7.58 -9.75 -48.77
CA GLY A 45 -8.12 -10.00 -47.41
C GLY A 45 -7.23 -10.93 -46.61
N LEU A 46 -6.71 -12.01 -47.20
CA LEU A 46 -5.80 -12.93 -46.58
C LEU A 46 -4.48 -12.24 -46.16
N GLY A 47 -3.94 -11.38 -47.02
CA GLY A 47 -2.74 -10.59 -46.74
C GLY A 47 -2.92 -9.63 -45.55
N LEU A 48 -4.07 -8.98 -45.43
CA LEU A 48 -4.37 -8.11 -44.29
C LEU A 48 -4.51 -8.88 -42.97
N VAL A 49 -5.11 -10.07 -43.00
CA VAL A 49 -5.23 -10.93 -41.82
C VAL A 49 -3.86 -11.43 -41.37
N VAL A 50 -3.04 -11.93 -42.29
CA VAL A 50 -1.67 -12.39 -41.96
C VAL A 50 -0.81 -11.24 -41.45
N PHE A 51 -0.92 -10.06 -42.03
CA PHE A 51 -0.19 -8.89 -41.61
C PHE A 51 -0.65 -8.40 -40.22
N GLY A 52 -1.94 -8.44 -39.94
CA GLY A 52 -2.49 -8.16 -38.61
C GLY A 52 -1.97 -9.12 -37.55
N ILE A 53 -1.91 -10.42 -37.89
CA ILE A 53 -1.38 -11.45 -36.95
C ILE A 53 0.12 -11.25 -36.72
N VAL A 54 0.90 -11.04 -37.80
CA VAL A 54 2.36 -10.81 -37.66
C VAL A 54 2.64 -9.51 -36.88
N GLY A 55 1.92 -8.45 -37.16
CA GLY A 55 2.04 -7.19 -36.42
C GLY A 55 1.65 -7.32 -34.94
N PHE A 56 0.61 -8.09 -34.64
CA PHE A 56 0.23 -8.40 -33.26
C PHE A 56 1.33 -9.20 -32.52
N ILE A 57 1.89 -10.22 -33.17
CA ILE A 57 2.98 -11.03 -32.61
C ILE A 57 4.21 -10.16 -32.36
N GLU A 58 4.63 -9.30 -33.29
CA GLU A 58 5.80 -8.45 -33.11
C GLU A 58 5.59 -7.33 -32.07
N VAL A 59 4.43 -6.70 -32.04
CA VAL A 59 4.17 -5.56 -31.15
C VAL A 59 3.86 -6.01 -29.72
N TYR A 60 3.09 -7.09 -29.56
CA TYR A 60 2.63 -7.54 -28.25
C TYR A 60 3.41 -8.71 -27.66
N MET A 61 3.80 -9.69 -28.46
CA MET A 61 4.46 -10.91 -27.95
C MET A 61 5.97 -10.76 -27.84
N HIS A 62 6.61 -10.07 -28.78
CA HIS A 62 8.07 -9.94 -28.77
C HIS A 62 8.64 -9.08 -27.63
N PRO A 63 8.02 -7.95 -27.24
CA PRO A 63 8.46 -7.21 -26.06
C PRO A 63 8.23 -7.97 -24.75
N GLN A 64 7.15 -8.73 -24.66
CA GLN A 64 6.85 -9.53 -23.47
C GLN A 64 7.82 -10.71 -23.33
N ASN A 65 8.18 -11.39 -24.43
CA ASN A 65 9.18 -12.44 -24.42
C ASN A 65 10.56 -11.91 -24.03
N LYS A 66 10.97 -10.75 -24.54
CA LYS A 66 12.25 -10.13 -24.12
C LYS A 66 12.26 -9.72 -22.64
N ARG A 67 11.12 -9.25 -22.15
CA ARG A 67 10.98 -8.92 -20.72
C ARG A 67 11.00 -10.18 -19.86
N MET A 68 10.42 -11.27 -20.34
CA MET A 68 10.45 -12.58 -19.68
C MET A 68 11.85 -13.21 -19.73
N GLU A 69 12.59 -13.04 -20.82
CA GLU A 69 13.99 -13.46 -20.91
C GLU A 69 14.91 -12.63 -20.01
N GLN A 70 14.74 -11.32 -19.97
CA GLN A 70 15.47 -10.45 -19.03
C GLN A 70 15.16 -10.78 -17.57
N VAL A 71 13.90 -11.06 -17.23
CA VAL A 71 13.51 -11.51 -15.88
C VAL A 71 14.09 -12.89 -15.58
N LYS A 72 14.19 -13.80 -16.57
CA LYS A 72 14.84 -15.10 -16.40
C LYS A 72 16.37 -14.97 -16.26
N GLU A 73 17.01 -14.12 -17.04
CA GLU A 73 18.43 -13.82 -16.89
C GLU A 73 18.73 -13.16 -15.54
N GLU A 74 17.93 -12.18 -15.11
CA GLU A 74 18.04 -11.57 -13.77
C GLU A 74 17.77 -12.58 -12.64
N THR A 75 16.84 -13.53 -12.82
CA THR A 75 16.59 -14.60 -11.84
C THR A 75 17.64 -15.70 -11.88
N ASP A 76 18.27 -15.99 -13.03
CA ASP A 76 19.37 -16.93 -13.11
C ASP A 76 20.71 -16.31 -12.65
N GLU A 77 20.97 -15.03 -12.91
CA GLU A 77 22.10 -14.31 -12.28
C GLU A 77 21.95 -14.22 -10.76
N THR A 78 20.71 -14.05 -10.24
CA THR A 78 20.46 -14.11 -8.79
C THR A 78 20.49 -15.55 -8.25
N ARG A 79 20.35 -16.57 -9.08
CA ARG A 79 20.46 -17.99 -8.70
C ARG A 79 21.91 -18.50 -8.69
N THR A 80 22.79 -17.92 -9.49
CA THR A 80 24.24 -18.06 -9.34
C THR A 80 24.76 -17.11 -8.26
N LEU A 81 24.16 -17.13 -7.06
CA LEU A 81 24.78 -16.60 -5.86
C LEU A 81 26.11 -17.34 -5.70
N SER A 82 27.20 -16.61 -5.92
CA SER A 82 28.54 -17.10 -5.65
C SER A 82 28.56 -17.75 -4.26
N PRO A 83 29.27 -18.88 -4.06
CA PRO A 83 29.42 -19.55 -2.75
C PRO A 83 29.97 -18.63 -1.64
N ASP A 84 30.47 -17.45 -2.02
CA ASP A 84 31.07 -16.44 -1.15
C ASP A 84 30.12 -15.31 -0.70
N ALA A 85 28.79 -15.43 -0.92
CA ALA A 85 27.86 -14.54 -0.23
C ALA A 85 28.00 -14.78 1.29
N LYS A 86 28.79 -13.97 1.94
CA LYS A 86 28.96 -13.91 3.40
C LYS A 86 27.57 -13.91 4.00
N LYS A 87 27.08 -15.03 4.48
CA LYS A 87 25.85 -15.13 5.26
C LYS A 87 26.15 -14.46 6.58
N ASP A 88 25.95 -13.17 6.63
CA ASP A 88 26.18 -12.42 7.84
C ASP A 88 25.22 -12.90 8.92
N THR A 89 25.77 -13.31 10.04
CA THR A 89 25.02 -13.70 11.22
C THR A 89 24.78 -12.43 12.05
N ILE A 90 23.53 -12.09 12.27
CA ILE A 90 23.14 -10.99 13.17
C ILE A 90 22.58 -11.55 14.46
N VAL A 91 22.58 -10.71 15.50
CA VAL A 91 21.90 -10.97 16.76
C VAL A 91 20.54 -10.30 16.73
N MET A 92 19.48 -11.08 16.91
CA MET A 92 18.14 -10.59 17.14
C MET A 92 17.87 -10.57 18.64
N ARG A 93 17.83 -9.38 19.26
CA ARG A 93 17.50 -9.20 20.67
C ARG A 93 16.00 -8.96 20.83
N VAL A 94 15.29 -9.97 21.24
CA VAL A 94 13.82 -10.01 21.20
C VAL A 94 13.23 -9.99 22.59
N SER A 95 12.23 -9.12 22.80
CA SER A 95 11.42 -9.07 24.02
C SER A 95 10.59 -10.35 24.15
N ARG A 96 10.70 -11.01 25.31
CA ARG A 96 10.01 -12.25 25.64
C ARG A 96 9.20 -12.08 26.93
N PHE A 97 7.98 -12.56 26.93
CA PHE A 97 7.13 -12.63 28.12
C PHE A 97 7.35 -13.95 28.86
N VAL A 98 7.93 -13.88 30.04
CA VAL A 98 8.30 -15.08 30.82
C VAL A 98 7.19 -15.50 31.80
N GLY A 99 6.24 -14.60 32.06
CA GLY A 99 5.17 -14.81 33.03
C GLY A 99 5.61 -14.65 34.51
N GLY A 100 4.64 -14.58 35.38
CA GLY A 100 4.88 -14.43 36.83
C GLY A 100 5.61 -13.15 37.21
N SER A 101 6.42 -13.18 38.27
CA SER A 101 7.16 -12.01 38.80
C SER A 101 8.30 -11.52 37.88
N LYS A 102 8.72 -12.31 36.88
CA LYS A 102 9.81 -11.94 35.97
C LYS A 102 9.40 -10.99 34.86
N GLY A 103 8.12 -10.93 34.49
CA GLY A 103 7.60 -10.01 33.47
C GLY A 103 8.22 -10.20 32.11
N ILE A 104 8.89 -9.16 31.59
CA ILE A 104 9.52 -9.11 30.26
C ILE A 104 11.04 -9.26 30.42
N GLU A 105 11.66 -10.12 29.62
CA GLU A 105 13.11 -10.24 29.48
C GLU A 105 13.55 -10.10 28.02
N MET A 106 14.78 -9.67 27.79
CA MET A 106 15.36 -9.64 26.44
C MET A 106 16.17 -10.91 26.22
N ARG A 107 15.93 -11.61 25.12
CA ARG A 107 16.69 -12.79 24.69
C ARG A 107 17.38 -12.55 23.38
N ASP A 108 18.63 -13.02 23.29
CA ASP A 108 19.45 -12.91 22.11
C ASP A 108 19.39 -14.21 21.30
N TYR A 109 19.11 -14.08 20.00
CA TYR A 109 19.09 -15.18 19.04
C TYR A 109 20.02 -14.85 17.88
N LYS A 110 20.89 -15.80 17.51
CA LYS A 110 21.77 -15.67 16.35
C LYS A 110 21.05 -16.17 15.12
N VAL A 111 20.87 -15.30 14.12
CA VAL A 111 20.16 -15.61 12.90
C VAL A 111 21.06 -15.37 11.70
N LYS A 112 21.12 -16.35 10.78
CA LYS A 112 21.77 -16.17 9.48
C LYS A 112 20.83 -15.41 8.57
N VAL A 113 21.24 -14.23 8.12
CA VAL A 113 20.47 -13.37 7.23
C VAL A 113 21.10 -13.27 5.87
N SER A 114 20.27 -13.11 4.84
CA SER A 114 20.67 -12.77 3.48
C SER A 114 20.37 -11.29 3.21
N LYS A 115 20.88 -10.76 2.12
CA LYS A 115 20.65 -9.37 1.66
C LYS A 115 19.17 -8.96 1.64
N PHE A 116 18.24 -9.92 1.51
CA PHE A 116 16.81 -9.64 1.39
C PHE A 116 15.98 -10.05 2.60
N THR A 117 16.61 -10.65 3.62
CA THR A 117 15.90 -11.09 4.83
C THR A 117 15.30 -9.91 5.56
N THR A 118 13.98 -9.95 5.79
CA THR A 118 13.28 -8.95 6.60
C THR A 118 13.37 -9.27 8.08
N VAL A 119 13.13 -8.26 8.93
CA VAL A 119 13.03 -8.45 10.40
C VAL A 119 11.96 -9.49 10.74
N LEU A 120 10.83 -9.51 10.02
CA LEU A 120 9.78 -10.52 10.21
C LEU A 120 10.28 -11.92 9.88
N GLU A 121 10.95 -12.10 8.75
CA GLU A 121 11.52 -13.42 8.37
C GLU A 121 12.54 -13.91 9.40
N ALA A 122 13.41 -13.01 9.89
CA ALA A 122 14.35 -13.35 10.95
C ALA A 122 13.62 -13.82 12.25
N LEU A 123 12.52 -13.15 12.63
CA LEU A 123 11.70 -13.59 13.76
C LEU A 123 11.03 -14.96 13.51
N LEU A 124 10.58 -15.22 12.28
CA LEU A 124 10.00 -16.52 11.92
C LEU A 124 11.05 -17.63 11.91
N MET A 125 12.27 -17.35 11.43
CA MET A 125 13.40 -18.29 11.52
C MET A 125 13.72 -18.67 12.98
N ILE A 126 13.71 -17.68 13.90
CA ILE A 126 13.87 -17.95 15.34
C ILE A 126 12.78 -18.91 15.81
N LYS A 127 11.52 -18.60 15.48
CA LYS A 127 10.36 -19.42 15.88
C LYS A 127 10.45 -20.86 15.34
N GLU A 128 10.91 -21.04 14.12
CA GLU A 128 10.96 -22.32 13.46
C GLU A 128 12.18 -23.18 13.90
N THR A 129 13.32 -22.56 14.19
CA THR A 129 14.58 -23.30 14.37
C THR A 129 15.18 -23.23 15.78
N GLN A 130 14.82 -22.21 16.59
CA GLN A 130 15.47 -21.97 17.89
C GLN A 130 14.48 -21.95 19.05
N ASP A 131 13.32 -21.30 18.89
CA ASP A 131 12.36 -21.11 19.98
C ASP A 131 10.92 -21.05 19.46
N SER A 132 10.26 -22.20 19.37
CA SER A 132 8.89 -22.33 18.89
C SER A 132 7.84 -21.62 19.75
N THR A 133 8.22 -21.21 20.97
CA THR A 133 7.32 -20.50 21.90
C THR A 133 7.23 -19.01 21.62
N LEU A 134 8.09 -18.46 20.74
CA LEU A 134 8.04 -17.06 20.33
C LEU A 134 6.71 -16.71 19.69
N SER A 135 6.05 -15.68 20.23
CA SER A 135 4.78 -15.18 19.69
C SER A 135 4.99 -13.89 18.90
N VAL A 136 4.65 -13.93 17.64
CA VAL A 136 4.66 -12.79 16.72
C VAL A 136 3.42 -12.80 15.85
N ARG A 137 2.82 -11.61 15.64
CA ARG A 137 1.65 -11.45 14.76
C ARG A 137 2.10 -11.10 13.36
N TYR A 138 1.58 -11.80 12.37
CA TYR A 138 1.87 -11.52 10.96
C TYR A 138 0.76 -12.05 10.05
N SER A 139 0.68 -11.54 8.81
CA SER A 139 -0.24 -12.05 7.79
C SER A 139 0.33 -11.83 6.38
N CYS A 140 0.15 -10.66 5.75
CA CYS A 140 0.45 -10.42 4.33
C CYS A 140 1.95 -10.47 3.97
N ARG A 141 2.86 -10.19 4.91
CA ARG A 141 4.33 -10.12 4.74
C ARG A 141 4.83 -9.07 3.72
N MET A 142 3.95 -8.15 3.29
CA MET A 142 4.23 -7.16 2.22
C MET A 142 3.79 -5.73 2.57
N GLY A 143 3.73 -5.39 3.86
CA GLY A 143 3.42 -4.03 4.30
C GLY A 143 1.97 -3.57 4.13
N ILE A 144 0.99 -4.46 3.90
CA ILE A 144 -0.39 -4.07 3.59
C ILE A 144 -1.35 -4.24 4.78
N CYS A 145 -1.22 -5.33 5.56
CA CYS A 145 -2.22 -5.66 6.58
C CYS A 145 -2.01 -5.00 7.95
N GLY A 146 -0.83 -4.43 8.22
CA GLY A 146 -0.50 -3.81 9.51
C GLY A 146 -0.24 -4.78 10.68
N SER A 147 -0.46 -6.09 10.50
CA SER A 147 -0.42 -7.07 11.62
C SER A 147 0.94 -7.24 12.28
N CYS A 148 2.05 -7.04 11.56
CA CYS A 148 3.41 -7.25 12.06
C CYS A 148 4.03 -5.98 12.71
N GLY A 149 3.19 -5.09 13.25
CA GLY A 149 3.65 -3.91 13.98
C GLY A 149 4.43 -4.29 15.24
N VAL A 150 5.64 -3.76 15.38
CA VAL A 150 6.56 -3.95 16.51
C VAL A 150 7.43 -2.70 16.68
N VAL A 151 8.18 -2.64 17.77
CA VAL A 151 9.21 -1.60 17.96
C VAL A 151 10.57 -2.18 17.60
N VAL A 152 11.21 -1.63 16.58
CA VAL A 152 12.54 -2.06 16.14
C VAL A 152 13.55 -0.95 16.41
N ASN A 153 14.58 -1.24 17.20
CA ASN A 153 15.58 -0.27 17.63
C ASN A 153 14.97 1.03 18.20
N GLY A 154 13.88 0.88 18.96
CA GLY A 154 13.16 2.01 19.57
C GLY A 154 12.16 2.73 18.67
N LYS A 155 12.02 2.32 17.40
CA LYS A 155 11.08 2.94 16.44
C LYS A 155 9.92 1.99 16.10
N PRO A 156 8.66 2.37 16.31
CA PRO A 156 7.50 1.60 15.84
C PRO A 156 7.53 1.43 14.33
N SER A 157 7.46 0.17 13.88
CA SER A 157 7.65 -0.18 12.46
C SER A 157 6.95 -1.47 12.09
N LEU A 158 6.70 -1.71 10.80
CA LEU A 158 6.26 -3.01 10.31
C LEU A 158 7.47 -3.92 10.09
N ALA A 159 7.54 -5.04 10.81
CA ALA A 159 8.66 -5.97 10.73
C ALA A 159 8.90 -6.54 9.32
N CYS A 160 7.86 -6.63 8.49
CA CYS A 160 7.96 -7.14 7.12
C CYS A 160 8.52 -6.12 6.11
N GLU A 161 8.61 -4.84 6.45
CA GLU A 161 9.16 -3.78 5.58
C GLU A 161 10.62 -3.47 5.90
N LEU A 162 11.12 -3.88 7.06
CA LEU A 162 12.49 -3.60 7.49
C LEU A 162 13.44 -4.73 7.07
N ASN A 163 14.51 -4.38 6.37
CA ASN A 163 15.59 -5.31 6.07
C ASN A 163 16.44 -5.56 7.32
N ALA A 164 16.61 -6.83 7.71
CA ALA A 164 17.26 -7.19 8.97
C ALA A 164 18.74 -6.78 9.02
N GLU A 165 19.49 -6.98 7.92
CA GLU A 165 20.91 -6.62 7.82
C GLU A 165 21.10 -5.10 7.91
N LYS A 166 20.33 -4.33 7.13
CA LYS A 166 20.42 -2.84 7.12
C LYS A 166 19.95 -2.20 8.41
N THR A 167 19.06 -2.86 9.15
CA THR A 167 18.51 -2.36 10.41
C THR A 167 19.41 -2.67 11.59
N ALA A 168 20.33 -3.63 11.44
CA ALA A 168 21.25 -4.00 12.50
C ALA A 168 22.20 -2.84 12.86
N VAL A 169 22.26 -2.52 14.14
CA VAL A 169 23.23 -1.58 14.73
C VAL A 169 24.25 -2.43 15.50
N ASP A 170 25.51 -2.30 15.14
CA ASP A 170 26.61 -3.14 15.69
C ASP A 170 26.30 -4.65 15.60
N GLY A 171 25.69 -5.09 14.49
CA GLY A 171 25.31 -6.48 14.28
C GLY A 171 24.12 -6.98 15.08
N CYS A 172 23.40 -6.08 15.76
CA CYS A 172 22.23 -6.40 16.59
C CYS A 172 20.97 -5.65 16.13
N VAL A 173 19.84 -6.36 16.09
CA VAL A 173 18.50 -5.77 15.89
C VAL A 173 17.69 -6.01 17.16
N LYS A 174 17.31 -4.93 17.85
CA LYS A 174 16.45 -4.99 19.03
C LYS A 174 14.99 -4.94 18.61
N VAL A 175 14.18 -5.92 19.05
CA VAL A 175 12.76 -6.00 18.74
C VAL A 175 11.95 -6.09 20.01
N GLU A 176 11.04 -5.14 20.20
CA GLU A 176 10.17 -5.03 21.37
C GLU A 176 8.69 -4.98 20.93
N GLN A 177 7.78 -5.30 21.84
CA GLN A 177 6.35 -5.07 21.63
C GLN A 177 6.02 -3.58 21.60
N MET A 178 4.90 -3.22 21.00
CA MET A 178 4.33 -1.87 21.09
C MET A 178 3.88 -1.57 22.52
N LYS A 179 4.25 -0.40 23.05
CA LYS A 179 4.05 -0.03 24.47
C LYS A 179 2.69 0.62 24.74
N ALA A 180 2.12 1.29 23.75
CA ALA A 180 0.80 1.91 23.85
C ALA A 180 -0.36 0.89 23.84
N HIS A 181 -0.04 -0.39 23.70
CA HIS A 181 -1.01 -1.48 23.67
C HIS A 181 -0.71 -2.48 24.80
N PRO A 182 -1.72 -2.97 25.53
CA PRO A 182 -1.52 -3.99 26.57
C PRO A 182 -0.82 -5.24 26.00
N LEU A 183 0.19 -5.73 26.73
CA LEU A 183 0.93 -6.92 26.31
C LEU A 183 0.08 -8.20 26.53
N LEU A 184 -0.04 -9.02 25.50
CA LEU A 184 -0.61 -10.37 25.59
C LEU A 184 0.50 -11.41 25.77
N LYS A 185 1.46 -11.44 24.83
CA LYS A 185 2.60 -12.37 24.90
C LYS A 185 3.71 -11.94 23.94
N ASP A 186 4.94 -11.85 24.41
CA ASP A 186 6.16 -11.52 23.65
C ASP A 186 6.00 -10.22 22.81
N LEU A 187 5.78 -10.35 21.50
CA LEU A 187 5.58 -9.23 20.58
C LEU A 187 4.10 -8.98 20.24
N VAL A 188 3.20 -9.79 20.81
CA VAL A 188 1.76 -9.70 20.55
C VAL A 188 1.08 -8.86 21.61
N THR A 189 0.37 -7.82 21.20
CA THR A 189 -0.34 -6.87 22.04
C THR A 189 -1.84 -6.87 21.76
N ASP A 190 -2.63 -6.39 22.72
CA ASP A 190 -4.08 -6.25 22.60
C ASP A 190 -4.43 -4.95 21.86
N PHE A 191 -5.41 -5.01 20.96
CA PHE A 191 -5.91 -3.89 20.16
C PHE A 191 -7.34 -3.48 20.51
N ASP A 192 -7.94 -4.04 21.56
CA ASP A 192 -9.34 -3.76 21.90
C ASP A 192 -9.57 -2.27 22.21
N ASP A 193 -8.71 -1.65 23.03
CA ASP A 193 -8.76 -0.20 23.30
C ASP A 193 -8.56 0.65 22.03
N PHE A 194 -7.60 0.25 21.19
CA PHE A 194 -7.37 0.91 19.90
C PHE A 194 -8.63 0.92 19.02
N PHE A 195 -9.30 -0.22 18.90
CA PHE A 195 -10.55 -0.31 18.13
C PHE A 195 -11.72 0.35 18.82
N ALA A 196 -11.77 0.37 20.16
CA ALA A 196 -12.78 1.13 20.91
C ALA A 196 -12.66 2.64 20.62
N LYS A 197 -11.45 3.20 20.65
CA LYS A 197 -11.16 4.60 20.27
C LYS A 197 -11.52 4.89 18.81
N HIS A 198 -11.19 3.96 17.91
CA HIS A 198 -11.59 4.05 16.50
C HIS A 198 -13.12 4.05 16.36
N LYS A 199 -13.83 3.20 17.08
CA LYS A 199 -15.29 3.12 17.07
C LYS A 199 -15.94 4.39 17.62
N ALA A 200 -15.33 5.03 18.62
CA ALA A 200 -15.84 6.24 19.25
C ALA A 200 -16.03 7.41 18.26
N ILE A 201 -15.17 7.49 17.23
CA ILE A 201 -15.28 8.55 16.19
C ILE A 201 -16.33 8.22 15.13
N ARG A 202 -17.10 7.14 15.28
CA ARG A 202 -18.14 6.69 14.35
C ARG A 202 -17.62 6.56 12.90
N PRO A 203 -16.72 5.60 12.63
CA PRO A 203 -16.01 5.46 11.35
C PRO A 203 -16.93 4.92 10.26
N GLY A 204 -17.66 5.80 9.59
CA GLY A 204 -18.57 5.44 8.52
C GLY A 204 -19.22 6.68 7.91
N LEU A 205 -19.72 6.56 6.69
CA LEU A 205 -20.53 7.61 6.05
C LEU A 205 -21.95 7.59 6.60
N TYR A 206 -22.38 8.72 7.15
CA TYR A 206 -23.73 8.92 7.66
C TYR A 206 -24.53 9.75 6.68
N ARG A 207 -25.68 9.24 6.30
CA ARG A 207 -26.60 9.94 5.40
C ARG A 207 -28.01 9.88 5.92
N LYS A 208 -28.74 11.00 5.78
CA LYS A 208 -30.17 11.13 6.14
C LYS A 208 -31.04 10.34 5.15
N ASP A 209 -30.59 10.23 3.91
CA ASP A 209 -31.22 9.48 2.81
C ASP A 209 -30.82 7.99 2.79
N SER A 210 -30.61 7.39 3.96
CA SER A 210 -30.11 6.02 4.09
C SER A 210 -30.97 4.95 3.39
N LYS A 211 -32.27 5.19 3.22
CA LYS A 211 -33.16 4.32 2.43
C LYS A 211 -32.81 4.33 0.94
N GLU A 212 -32.35 5.47 0.40
CA GLU A 212 -31.88 5.61 -0.98
C GLU A 212 -30.41 5.13 -1.14
N LYS A 213 -29.69 4.97 -0.06
CA LYS A 213 -28.28 4.58 -0.06
C LYS A 213 -28.02 3.25 -0.79
N TYR A 214 -28.97 2.34 -0.77
CA TYR A 214 -28.90 1.02 -1.42
C TYR A 214 -29.68 0.96 -2.74
N ALA A 215 -30.35 2.07 -3.14
CA ALA A 215 -30.95 2.15 -4.46
C ALA A 215 -29.85 2.36 -5.50
N ALA A 216 -29.69 1.39 -6.39
CA ALA A 216 -28.67 1.42 -7.46
C ALA A 216 -28.85 2.55 -8.49
N GLU A 217 -29.87 3.38 -8.32
CA GLU A 217 -30.29 4.40 -9.30
C GLU A 217 -29.52 5.73 -9.18
N LYS A 218 -28.82 5.99 -8.06
CA LYS A 218 -28.14 7.26 -7.83
C LYS A 218 -26.70 7.08 -7.38
N GLU A 219 -25.78 7.76 -8.05
CA GLU A 219 -24.37 7.85 -7.67
C GLU A 219 -24.15 9.08 -6.78
N TYR A 220 -23.34 8.93 -5.73
CA TYR A 220 -22.84 10.05 -4.94
C TYR A 220 -21.61 10.64 -5.61
N LYS A 221 -21.84 11.65 -6.47
CA LYS A 221 -20.76 12.31 -7.20
C LYS A 221 -19.88 13.14 -6.27
N GLN A 222 -18.58 13.12 -6.55
CA GLN A 222 -17.56 13.96 -5.90
C GLN A 222 -16.67 14.57 -6.98
N SER A 223 -16.26 15.82 -6.77
CA SER A 223 -15.20 16.43 -7.55
C SER A 223 -13.83 15.89 -7.12
N GLN A 224 -12.83 16.06 -7.98
CA GLN A 224 -11.44 15.67 -7.65
C GLN A 224 -10.92 16.43 -6.42
N ASP A 225 -11.27 17.70 -6.26
CA ASP A 225 -10.86 18.50 -5.12
C ASP A 225 -11.49 18.04 -3.81
N GLU A 226 -12.76 17.63 -3.84
CA GLU A 226 -13.42 17.02 -2.67
C GLU A 226 -12.77 15.68 -2.29
N LEU A 227 -12.47 14.84 -3.27
CA LEU A 227 -11.76 13.57 -3.05
C LEU A 227 -10.39 13.81 -2.43
N ASN A 228 -9.61 14.74 -2.94
CA ASN A 228 -8.24 15.03 -2.50
C ASN A 228 -8.18 15.49 -1.03
N LYS A 229 -9.26 16.09 -0.48
CA LYS A 229 -9.31 16.51 0.93
C LYS A 229 -9.17 15.36 1.92
N PHE A 230 -9.70 14.19 1.61
CA PHE A 230 -9.72 13.06 2.55
C PHE A 230 -8.95 11.82 2.06
N LEU A 231 -8.66 11.71 0.77
CA LEU A 231 -8.01 10.53 0.17
C LEU A 231 -6.72 10.11 0.88
N PRO A 232 -5.77 11.01 1.22
CA PRO A 232 -4.53 10.64 1.92
C PRO A 232 -4.79 9.95 3.26
N TYR A 233 -5.85 10.32 3.95
CA TYR A 233 -6.20 9.73 5.26
C TYR A 233 -6.92 8.38 5.14
N SER A 234 -7.45 8.06 3.96
CA SER A 234 -8.09 6.76 3.68
C SER A 234 -7.07 5.62 3.51
N TYR A 235 -5.78 5.91 3.33
CA TYR A 235 -4.71 4.91 3.23
C TYR A 235 -4.34 4.27 4.57
N CYS A 236 -4.98 4.64 5.66
CA CYS A 236 -4.73 4.07 6.98
C CYS A 236 -5.06 2.58 7.02
N ILE A 237 -4.06 1.76 7.35
CA ILE A 237 -4.18 0.30 7.51
C ILE A 237 -4.42 -0.15 8.96
N MET A 238 -4.69 0.78 9.86
CA MET A 238 -4.98 0.53 11.28
C MET A 238 -3.92 -0.31 12.01
N CYS A 239 -2.64 -0.07 11.72
CA CYS A 239 -1.52 -0.84 12.25
C CYS A 239 -1.12 -0.47 13.70
N GLY A 240 -1.64 0.62 14.28
CA GLY A 240 -1.35 1.05 15.64
C GLY A 240 -0.02 1.78 15.86
N LEU A 241 0.91 1.81 14.89
CA LEU A 241 2.26 2.38 15.05
C LEU A 241 2.25 3.87 15.44
N CYS A 242 1.32 4.64 14.90
CA CYS A 242 1.17 6.07 15.21
C CYS A 242 0.71 6.31 16.66
N LEU A 243 -0.09 5.39 17.23
CA LEU A 243 -0.48 5.43 18.65
C LEU A 243 0.75 5.16 19.53
N ASP A 244 1.52 4.13 19.19
CA ASP A 244 2.72 3.74 19.93
C ASP A 244 3.83 4.81 19.91
N ALA A 245 3.98 5.52 18.78
CA ALA A 245 4.92 6.62 18.64
C ALA A 245 4.49 7.91 19.35
N CYS A 246 3.21 8.05 19.69
CA CYS A 246 2.67 9.29 20.24
C CYS A 246 3.03 9.45 21.72
N PRO A 247 3.76 10.52 22.12
CA PRO A 247 4.10 10.73 23.52
C PRO A 247 2.86 10.94 24.40
N ILE A 248 1.82 11.58 23.86
CA ILE A 248 0.58 11.84 24.59
C ILE A 248 -0.19 10.54 24.83
N SER A 249 -0.32 9.67 23.82
CA SER A 249 -0.98 8.37 23.97
C SER A 249 -0.27 7.49 25.00
N ASN A 250 1.04 7.60 25.12
CA ASN A 250 1.84 6.85 26.09
C ASN A 250 1.72 7.41 27.53
N SER A 251 1.37 8.67 27.71
CA SER A 251 1.20 9.32 29.02
C SER A 251 -0.25 9.44 29.46
N ASN A 252 -1.20 9.46 28.52
CA ASN A 252 -2.64 9.64 28.78
C ASN A 252 -3.45 8.59 28.01
N ALA A 253 -3.93 7.58 28.72
CA ALA A 253 -4.74 6.51 28.16
C ALA A 253 -6.13 6.97 27.62
N GLU A 254 -6.68 8.08 28.14
CA GLU A 254 -7.97 8.61 27.69
C GLU A 254 -7.89 9.33 26.35
N PHE A 255 -6.70 9.76 25.92
CA PHE A 255 -6.51 10.41 24.64
C PHE A 255 -6.94 9.50 23.50
N LEU A 256 -7.81 9.97 22.63
CA LEU A 256 -8.33 9.20 21.49
C LEU A 256 -7.23 8.72 20.55
N GLY A 257 -6.13 9.47 20.49
CA GLY A 257 -4.96 9.09 19.72
C GLY A 257 -4.99 9.50 18.25
N PRO A 258 -3.82 9.49 17.61
CA PRO A 258 -3.65 10.04 16.28
C PRO A 258 -4.42 9.27 15.19
N GLN A 259 -4.56 7.94 15.31
CA GLN A 259 -5.28 7.14 14.33
C GLN A 259 -6.76 7.48 14.32
N ALA A 260 -7.43 7.47 15.49
CA ALA A 260 -8.86 7.75 15.59
C ALA A 260 -9.15 9.17 15.10
N LEU A 261 -8.39 10.18 15.54
CA LEU A 261 -8.57 11.57 15.16
C LEU A 261 -8.31 11.81 13.66
N SER A 262 -7.30 11.14 13.08
CA SER A 262 -7.08 11.19 11.64
C SER A 262 -8.26 10.61 10.85
N GLN A 263 -8.85 9.52 11.33
CA GLN A 263 -10.04 8.95 10.72
C GLN A 263 -11.29 9.81 10.96
N ALA A 264 -11.38 10.52 12.09
CA ALA A 264 -12.43 11.51 12.30
C ALA A 264 -12.37 12.60 11.21
N TYR A 265 -11.20 13.15 10.92
CA TYR A 265 -11.01 14.09 9.82
C TYR A 265 -11.34 13.49 8.46
N ARG A 266 -10.91 12.26 8.18
CA ARG A 266 -11.19 11.55 6.92
C ARG A 266 -12.69 11.54 6.61
N TYR A 267 -13.53 11.24 7.61
CA TYR A 267 -14.98 11.22 7.43
C TYR A 267 -15.60 12.63 7.49
N TYR A 268 -15.02 13.54 8.26
CA TYR A 268 -15.45 14.94 8.30
C TYR A 268 -15.27 15.64 6.94
N ALA A 269 -14.14 15.40 6.28
CA ALA A 269 -13.80 16.04 5.01
C ALA A 269 -14.46 15.37 3.78
N ASP A 270 -15.14 14.24 3.95
CA ASP A 270 -15.83 13.55 2.87
C ASP A 270 -17.16 14.25 2.57
N SER A 271 -17.27 14.89 1.39
CA SER A 271 -18.46 15.65 0.98
C SER A 271 -19.74 14.80 0.92
N ARG A 272 -19.62 13.49 0.92
CA ARG A 272 -20.76 12.57 0.98
C ARG A 272 -21.27 12.35 2.39
N ASP A 273 -20.48 12.66 3.44
CA ASP A 273 -20.90 12.55 4.84
C ASP A 273 -21.81 13.74 5.23
N GLN A 274 -22.93 13.46 5.89
CA GLN A 274 -23.90 14.49 6.35
C GLN A 274 -23.83 14.70 7.87
N ASP A 275 -22.90 14.04 8.55
CA ASP A 275 -22.80 14.08 10.03
C ASP A 275 -21.51 14.76 10.52
N GLY A 276 -20.85 15.52 9.63
CA GLY A 276 -19.57 16.17 9.91
C GLY A 276 -19.59 17.06 11.14
N LYS A 277 -20.62 17.90 11.32
CA LYS A 277 -20.76 18.80 12.50
C LYS A 277 -20.84 18.01 13.81
N LYS A 278 -21.60 16.91 13.84
CA LYS A 278 -21.70 16.07 15.03
C LYS A 278 -20.40 15.32 15.30
N ARG A 279 -19.73 14.84 14.26
CA ARG A 279 -18.41 14.19 14.38
C ARG A 279 -17.36 15.14 14.95
N LEU A 280 -17.36 16.40 14.48
CA LEU A 280 -16.48 17.44 15.01
C LEU A 280 -16.78 17.69 16.49
N PHE A 281 -18.05 17.81 16.87
CA PHE A 281 -18.47 17.97 18.26
C PHE A 281 -18.02 16.79 19.15
N ASP A 282 -18.11 15.54 18.67
CA ASP A 282 -17.74 14.36 19.43
C ASP A 282 -16.22 14.28 19.73
N VAL A 283 -15.38 14.98 18.96
CA VAL A 283 -13.91 15.00 19.14
C VAL A 283 -13.39 16.35 19.66
N ASP A 284 -14.26 17.35 19.81
CA ASP A 284 -13.93 18.70 20.28
C ASP A 284 -13.84 18.74 21.83
N GLU A 285 -12.89 18.00 22.38
CA GLU A 285 -12.67 17.87 23.80
C GLU A 285 -11.18 17.64 24.13
N LEU A 286 -10.79 17.73 25.42
CA LEU A 286 -9.42 17.58 25.87
C LEU A 286 -8.84 16.18 25.59
N LYS A 287 -9.66 15.13 25.67
CA LYS A 287 -9.24 13.77 25.28
C LYS A 287 -9.31 13.56 23.77
N GLY A 288 -9.89 14.48 23.03
CA GLY A 288 -9.98 14.51 21.57
C GLY A 288 -8.88 15.36 20.94
N ILE A 289 -9.29 16.30 20.05
CA ILE A 289 -8.34 17.09 19.25
C ILE A 289 -7.42 17.97 20.09
N TRP A 290 -7.89 18.50 21.21
CA TRP A 290 -7.11 19.43 22.06
C TRP A 290 -6.03 18.71 22.89
N GLY A 291 -6.12 17.39 23.07
CA GLY A 291 -5.06 16.61 23.70
C GLY A 291 -3.79 16.47 22.82
N CYS A 292 -3.86 16.79 21.55
CA CYS A 292 -2.70 16.72 20.66
C CYS A 292 -1.77 17.93 20.81
N GLU A 293 -0.52 17.71 21.18
CA GLU A 293 0.55 18.73 21.30
C GLU A 293 1.40 18.90 20.03
N PHE A 294 1.00 18.32 18.92
CA PHE A 294 1.67 18.41 17.62
C PHE A 294 3.13 17.92 17.59
N ALA A 295 3.45 16.87 18.34
CA ALA A 295 4.80 16.29 18.36
C ALA A 295 5.24 15.68 17.00
N GLY A 296 4.33 15.41 16.07
CA GLY A 296 4.61 14.93 14.72
C GLY A 296 5.07 13.47 14.62
N ALA A 297 5.39 12.81 15.71
CA ALA A 297 5.92 11.45 15.73
C ALA A 297 5.00 10.43 15.02
N CYS A 298 3.69 10.60 15.12
CA CYS A 298 2.69 9.75 14.48
C CYS A 298 2.79 9.78 12.94
N SER A 299 3.08 10.94 12.36
CA SER A 299 3.24 11.10 10.91
C SER A 299 4.56 10.51 10.43
N HIS A 300 5.63 10.64 11.22
CA HIS A 300 6.95 10.09 10.89
C HIS A 300 7.02 8.56 10.86
N VAL A 301 6.22 7.87 11.66
CA VAL A 301 6.23 6.40 11.70
C VAL A 301 5.22 5.75 10.79
N CYS A 302 4.38 6.53 10.11
CA CYS A 302 3.31 5.97 9.28
C CYS A 302 3.87 5.28 8.04
N PRO A 303 3.69 3.95 7.88
CA PRO A 303 4.22 3.21 6.74
C PRO A 303 3.45 3.50 5.44
N LYS A 304 2.29 4.17 5.55
CA LYS A 304 1.43 4.50 4.40
C LYS A 304 1.41 5.99 4.05
N GLY A 305 2.28 6.78 4.69
CA GLY A 305 2.36 8.21 4.43
C GLY A 305 1.10 8.99 4.83
N VAL A 306 0.25 8.42 5.67
CA VAL A 306 -0.83 9.17 6.32
C VAL A 306 -0.20 10.18 7.28
N ASP A 307 -0.73 11.40 7.31
CA ASP A 307 -0.30 12.45 8.21
C ASP A 307 -1.35 12.72 9.31
N PRO A 308 -1.37 11.93 10.40
CA PRO A 308 -2.34 12.14 11.47
C PRO A 308 -2.17 13.49 12.18
N ALA A 309 -0.95 14.00 12.29
CA ALA A 309 -0.70 15.28 12.92
C ALA A 309 -1.38 16.42 12.16
N SER A 310 -1.26 16.45 10.84
CA SER A 310 -1.95 17.42 9.97
C SER A 310 -3.48 17.29 10.08
N ALA A 311 -4.00 16.05 10.02
CA ALA A 311 -5.45 15.81 10.16
C ALA A 311 -6.03 16.43 11.44
N ILE A 312 -5.31 16.30 12.57
CA ILE A 312 -5.74 16.85 13.85
C ILE A 312 -5.73 18.38 13.81
N GLN A 313 -4.70 19.00 13.20
CA GLN A 313 -4.67 20.46 13.07
C GLN A 313 -5.82 20.99 12.19
N LEU A 314 -6.17 20.26 11.13
CA LEU A 314 -7.32 20.61 10.29
C LEU A 314 -8.62 20.53 11.09
N LEU A 315 -8.83 19.51 11.93
CA LEU A 315 -9.98 19.44 12.84
C LEU A 315 -10.01 20.60 13.85
N LYS A 316 -8.86 20.97 14.44
CA LYS A 316 -8.75 22.12 15.34
C LYS A 316 -9.16 23.41 14.64
N ASN A 317 -8.72 23.63 13.42
CA ASN A 317 -9.09 24.81 12.64
C ASN A 317 -10.61 24.86 12.38
N GLU A 318 -11.23 23.72 12.04
CA GLU A 318 -12.67 23.64 11.82
C GLU A 318 -13.46 23.85 13.12
N ALA A 319 -12.99 23.33 14.26
CA ALA A 319 -13.58 23.57 15.57
C ALA A 319 -13.53 25.07 15.95
N ALA A 320 -12.37 25.72 15.74
CA ALA A 320 -12.21 27.14 15.99
C ALA A 320 -13.18 28.02 15.12
N LYS A 321 -13.29 27.70 13.83
CA LYS A 321 -14.25 28.38 12.94
C LYS A 321 -15.68 28.23 13.44
N SER A 322 -16.09 27.04 13.88
CA SER A 322 -17.43 26.77 14.37
C SER A 322 -17.79 27.56 15.63
N ILE A 323 -16.80 27.96 16.44
CA ILE A 323 -16.98 28.81 17.63
C ILE A 323 -17.21 30.25 17.19
N LEU A 324 -16.42 30.74 16.21
CA LEU A 324 -16.56 32.12 15.71
C LEU A 324 -17.93 32.36 15.03
N GLU A 325 -18.43 31.39 14.24
CA GLU A 325 -19.72 31.46 13.57
C GLU A 325 -20.90 31.43 14.54
N LYS A 326 -20.75 30.95 15.77
CA LYS A 326 -21.81 30.94 16.80
C LYS A 326 -21.79 32.21 17.67
N GLY A 327 -20.75 33.03 17.59
CA GLY A 327 -20.58 34.26 18.35
C GLY A 327 -21.12 35.49 17.62
N GLU A 328 -21.58 35.36 16.37
CA GLU A 328 -22.34 36.35 15.62
C GLU A 328 -23.85 36.02 15.70
#